data_2a3ac2b981a0348b0a967bc64fe670b6
#
_entry.id   2a3ac2b981a0348b0a967bc64fe670b6
#
_cell.length_a   1.000
_cell.length_b   1.000
_cell.length_c   1.000
_cell.angle_alpha   90.00
_cell.angle_beta   90.00
_cell.angle_gamma   90.00
#
_symmetry.space_group_name_H-M   'P 1'
#
loop_
_entity.id
_entity.type
_entity.pdbx_description
1 polymer ?
#
loop_
_entity_poly.entity_id
_entity_poly.type
_entity_poly.pdbx_seq_one_letter_code
_entity_poly.pdbx_strand_id
1 'polypeptide(L)'
;MFKVDYDIILLGIYYVLVVFGYLIFEMIPINYRPILIEGFMEASYPSSTTLLVLCVMPTLIEQINRRSKNEIVKKVIKALVICFSAFMVFGRLISGVHWLTDIVGSIMLSIGLFCIYKAAVLLCYKREN
;
A
#
# COMPACT_ATOMS: atom_id res chain seq x y z
N MET A 1 -19.47 11.81 -14.11
CA MET A 1 -19.23 12.30 -12.75
C MET A 1 -19.41 11.20 -11.70
N PHE A 2 -20.52 10.52 -11.72
CA PHE A 2 -20.83 9.52 -10.68
C PHE A 2 -19.90 8.31 -10.67
N LYS A 3 -19.43 7.85 -11.83
CA LYS A 3 -18.47 6.74 -11.90
C LYS A 3 -17.12 7.10 -11.26
N VAL A 4 -16.71 8.35 -11.40
CA VAL A 4 -15.50 8.85 -10.78
C VAL A 4 -15.66 8.91 -9.26
N ASP A 5 -16.84 9.32 -8.79
CA ASP A 5 -17.12 9.41 -7.35
C ASP A 5 -17.09 8.04 -6.68
N TYR A 6 -17.63 7.00 -7.33
CA TYR A 6 -17.56 5.65 -6.78
C TYR A 6 -16.14 5.16 -6.66
N ASP A 7 -15.31 5.42 -7.68
CA ASP A 7 -13.91 5.03 -7.67
C ASP A 7 -13.16 5.71 -6.51
N ILE A 8 -13.40 7.01 -6.31
CA ILE A 8 -12.78 7.78 -5.24
C ILE A 8 -13.27 7.31 -3.87
N ILE A 9 -14.55 7.02 -3.73
CA ILE A 9 -15.12 6.51 -2.48
C ILE A 9 -14.49 5.16 -2.13
N LEU A 10 -14.38 4.26 -3.09
CA LEU A 10 -13.74 2.96 -2.87
C LEU A 10 -12.28 3.12 -2.51
N LEU A 11 -11.58 4.06 -3.14
CA LEU A 11 -10.18 4.35 -2.82
C LEU A 11 -10.05 4.84 -1.38
N GLY A 12 -10.94 5.72 -0.94
CA GLY A 12 -10.95 6.20 0.45
C GLY A 12 -11.19 5.08 1.44
N ILE A 13 -12.17 4.21 1.17
CA ILE A 13 -12.45 3.05 2.00
C ILE A 13 -11.23 2.13 2.06
N TYR A 14 -10.58 1.90 0.94
CA TYR A 14 -9.38 1.08 0.87
C TYR A 14 -8.27 1.64 1.77
N TYR A 15 -8.03 2.94 1.70
CA TYR A 15 -7.01 3.58 2.55
C TYR A 15 -7.36 3.48 4.03
N VAL A 16 -8.63 3.62 4.39
CA VAL A 16 -9.08 3.42 5.77
C VAL A 16 -8.81 1.99 6.23
N LEU A 17 -9.08 1.01 5.37
CA LEU A 17 -8.80 -0.40 5.69
C LEU A 17 -7.30 -0.66 5.87
N VAL A 18 -6.46 -0.02 5.07
CA VAL A 18 -5.00 -0.15 5.19
C VAL A 18 -4.53 0.36 6.55
N VAL A 19 -4.97 1.56 6.93
CA VAL A 19 -4.61 2.17 8.22
C VAL A 19 -5.15 1.32 9.37
N PHE A 20 -6.38 0.87 9.26
CA PHE A 20 -7.01 0.06 10.30
C PHE A 20 -6.27 -1.27 10.48
N GLY A 21 -5.90 -1.93 9.39
CA GLY A 21 -5.11 -3.16 9.45
C GLY A 21 -3.77 -2.95 10.13
N TYR A 22 -3.09 -1.86 9.81
CA TYR A 22 -1.83 -1.50 10.45
C TYR A 22 -2.03 -1.28 11.95
N LEU A 23 -3.08 -0.54 12.34
CA LEU A 23 -3.35 -0.23 13.74
C LEU A 23 -3.65 -1.48 14.56
N ILE A 24 -4.32 -2.48 13.98
CA ILE A 24 -4.57 -3.75 14.67
C ILE A 24 -3.25 -4.40 15.07
N PHE A 25 -2.28 -4.45 14.16
CA PHE A 25 -0.97 -5.05 14.45
C PHE A 25 -0.16 -4.20 15.41
N GLU A 26 -0.36 -2.90 15.42
CA GLU A 26 0.29 -2.00 16.38
C GLU A 26 -0.24 -2.23 17.79
N MET A 27 -1.55 -2.47 17.92
CA MET A 27 -2.18 -2.74 19.22
C MET A 27 -1.90 -4.14 19.73
N ILE A 28 -1.73 -5.12 18.82
CA ILE A 28 -1.44 -6.52 19.17
C ILE A 28 -0.12 -6.88 18.48
N PRO A 29 1.04 -6.53 19.10
CA PRO A 29 2.33 -6.74 18.45
C PRO A 29 2.62 -8.23 18.25
N ILE A 30 2.94 -8.61 17.02
CA ILE A 30 3.38 -9.95 16.69
C ILE A 30 4.91 -10.05 16.82
N ASN A 31 5.60 -8.97 16.48
CA ASN A 31 7.05 -8.93 16.49
C ASN A 31 7.53 -7.54 16.90
N TYR A 32 8.77 -7.46 17.38
CA TYR A 32 9.39 -6.21 17.81
C TYR A 32 10.58 -5.91 16.95
N ARG A 33 10.92 -4.62 16.84
CA ARG A 33 12.05 -4.17 16.02
C ARG A 33 13.36 -4.76 16.50
N PRO A 34 14.34 -5.02 15.60
CA PRO A 34 15.63 -5.57 15.99
C PRO A 34 16.46 -4.60 16.85
N ILE A 35 16.14 -3.30 16.81
CA ILE A 35 16.81 -2.29 17.62
C ILE A 35 15.79 -1.52 18.44
N LEU A 36 16.24 -0.98 19.58
CA LEU A 36 15.38 -0.14 20.42
C LEU A 36 15.29 1.26 19.80
N ILE A 37 14.08 1.81 19.78
CA ILE A 37 13.86 3.17 19.34
C ILE A 37 13.67 4.02 20.59
N GLU A 38 14.59 4.96 20.81
CA GLU A 38 14.63 5.83 22.00
C GLU A 38 14.58 5.03 23.31
N GLY A 39 15.18 3.84 23.31
CA GLY A 39 15.24 2.98 24.49
C GLY A 39 14.00 2.11 24.71
N PHE A 40 13.03 2.15 23.82
CA PHE A 40 11.80 1.36 23.94
C PHE A 40 11.68 0.32 22.83
N MET A 41 11.09 -0.83 23.17
CA MET A 41 10.76 -1.83 22.17
C MET A 41 9.45 -1.43 21.48
N GLU A 42 9.50 -1.27 20.16
CA GLU A 42 8.34 -0.94 19.37
C GLU A 42 7.94 -2.12 18.49
N ALA A 43 6.63 -2.22 18.23
CA ALA A 43 6.12 -3.23 17.31
C ALA A 43 6.72 -3.01 15.92
N SER A 44 7.13 -4.09 15.26
CA SER A 44 7.77 -4.01 13.95
C SER A 44 6.92 -4.57 12.83
N TYR A 45 6.01 -5.50 13.14
CA TYR A 45 5.21 -6.18 12.12
C TYR A 45 3.83 -5.54 12.01
N PRO A 46 3.33 -5.26 10.82
CA PRO A 46 4.11 -5.22 9.57
C PRO A 46 4.90 -3.91 9.46
N SER A 47 5.81 -3.82 8.49
CA SER A 47 6.49 -2.55 8.22
C SER A 47 5.49 -1.54 7.68
N SER A 48 5.22 -0.49 8.44
CA SER A 48 4.24 0.52 8.06
C SER A 48 4.60 1.23 6.76
N THR A 49 5.87 1.60 6.61
CA THR A 49 6.35 2.27 5.40
C THR A 49 6.18 1.36 4.18
N THR A 50 6.60 0.09 4.29
CA THR A 50 6.47 -0.87 3.20
C THR A 50 5.00 -1.11 2.88
N LEU A 51 4.16 -1.30 3.89
CA LEU A 51 2.74 -1.52 3.72
C LEU A 51 2.08 -0.34 3.01
N LEU A 52 2.34 0.89 3.47
CA LEU A 52 1.76 2.09 2.87
C LEU A 52 2.22 2.27 1.43
N VAL A 53 3.50 2.13 1.16
CA VAL A 53 4.03 2.29 -0.20
C VAL A 53 3.40 1.27 -1.13
N LEU A 54 3.36 0.00 -0.75
CA LEU A 54 2.84 -1.07 -1.60
C LEU A 54 1.32 -1.05 -1.73
N CYS A 55 0.61 -0.41 -0.81
CA CYS A 55 -0.83 -0.24 -0.92
C CYS A 55 -1.21 0.99 -1.74
N VAL A 56 -0.47 2.10 -1.57
CA VAL A 56 -0.82 3.39 -2.16
C VAL A 56 -0.28 3.54 -3.58
N MET A 57 0.97 3.15 -3.83
CA MET A 57 1.62 3.36 -5.13
C MET A 57 0.92 2.64 -6.29
N PRO A 58 0.47 1.37 -6.14
CA PRO A 58 -0.30 0.74 -7.22
C PRO A 58 -1.61 1.48 -7.54
N THR A 59 -2.24 2.12 -6.57
CA THR A 59 -3.46 2.88 -6.81
C THR A 59 -3.17 4.12 -7.66
N LEU A 60 -2.00 4.72 -7.48
CA LEU A 60 -1.57 5.84 -8.33
C LEU A 60 -1.46 5.41 -9.78
N ILE A 61 -0.86 4.25 -10.03
CA ILE A 61 -0.77 3.68 -11.39
C ILE A 61 -2.17 3.46 -11.95
N GLU A 62 -3.09 2.88 -11.16
CA GLU A 62 -4.47 2.67 -11.55
C GLU A 62 -5.15 3.98 -11.98
N GLN A 63 -5.02 5.01 -11.14
CA GLN A 63 -5.67 6.28 -11.38
C GLN A 63 -5.11 6.96 -12.64
N ILE A 64 -3.81 6.92 -12.84
CA ILE A 64 -3.19 7.50 -14.03
C ILE A 64 -3.63 6.74 -15.29
N ASN A 65 -3.69 5.41 -15.23
CA ASN A 65 -4.14 4.61 -16.37
C ASN A 65 -5.58 4.93 -16.75
N ARG A 66 -6.43 5.24 -15.79
CA ARG A 66 -7.83 5.56 -16.04
C ARG A 66 -8.04 7.00 -16.52
N ARG A 67 -7.28 7.94 -15.98
CA ARG A 67 -7.54 9.37 -16.18
C ARG A 67 -6.69 10.00 -17.27
N SER A 68 -5.50 9.50 -17.49
CA SER A 68 -4.60 10.05 -18.50
C SER A 68 -4.76 9.30 -19.84
N LYS A 69 -4.76 10.07 -20.92
CA LYS A 69 -4.77 9.51 -22.28
C LYS A 69 -3.39 9.52 -22.91
N ASN A 70 -2.41 10.18 -22.29
CA ASN A 70 -1.07 10.29 -22.81
C ASN A 70 -0.24 9.08 -22.38
N GLU A 71 0.14 8.24 -23.35
CA GLU A 71 0.88 7.01 -23.10
C GLU A 71 2.28 7.27 -22.54
N ILE A 72 2.91 8.38 -22.94
CA ILE A 72 4.23 8.74 -22.44
C ILE A 72 4.17 9.08 -20.95
N VAL A 73 3.17 9.87 -20.55
CA VAL A 73 2.95 10.24 -19.14
C VAL A 73 2.69 8.99 -18.29
N LYS A 74 1.86 8.07 -18.79
CA LYS A 74 1.58 6.81 -18.08
C LYS A 74 2.86 6.02 -17.84
N LYS A 75 3.70 5.88 -18.87
CA LYS A 75 4.95 5.12 -18.76
C LYS A 75 5.93 5.77 -17.81
N VAL A 76 6.07 7.09 -17.86
CA VAL A 76 6.99 7.83 -16.99
C VAL A 76 6.56 7.70 -15.54
N ILE A 77 5.27 7.91 -15.25
CA ILE A 77 4.76 7.83 -13.87
C ILE A 77 4.86 6.40 -13.35
N LYS A 78 4.55 5.40 -14.18
CA LYS A 78 4.67 4.00 -13.78
C LYS A 78 6.12 3.66 -13.41
N ALA A 79 7.09 4.10 -14.22
CA ALA A 79 8.50 3.87 -13.94
C ALA A 79 8.93 4.55 -12.65
N LEU A 80 8.52 5.80 -12.43
CA LEU A 80 8.84 6.54 -11.20
C LEU A 80 8.24 5.87 -9.98
N VAL A 81 7.00 5.41 -10.05
CA VAL A 81 6.31 4.72 -8.95
C VAL A 81 7.03 3.42 -8.61
N ILE A 82 7.39 2.63 -9.60
CA ILE A 82 8.09 1.36 -9.37
C ILE A 82 9.46 1.61 -8.74
N CYS A 83 10.22 2.57 -9.26
CA CYS A 83 11.55 2.90 -8.72
C CYS A 83 11.44 3.41 -7.28
N PHE A 84 10.49 4.29 -7.00
CA PHE A 84 10.28 4.82 -5.66
C PHE A 84 9.89 3.72 -4.68
N SER A 85 8.97 2.84 -5.09
CA SER A 85 8.52 1.74 -4.25
C SER A 85 9.67 0.80 -3.91
N ALA A 86 10.47 0.42 -4.90
CA ALA A 86 11.63 -0.45 -4.70
C ALA A 86 12.64 0.22 -3.76
N PHE A 87 12.91 1.50 -3.97
CA PHE A 87 13.83 2.26 -3.12
C PHE A 87 13.36 2.26 -1.66
N MET A 88 12.08 2.52 -1.44
CA MET A 88 11.55 2.57 -0.08
C MET A 88 11.60 1.21 0.61
N VAL A 89 11.25 0.13 -0.10
CA VAL A 89 11.27 -1.22 0.47
C VAL A 89 12.68 -1.63 0.83
N PHE A 90 13.62 -1.47 -0.11
CA PHE A 90 15.02 -1.81 0.15
C PHE A 90 15.64 -0.94 1.23
N GLY A 91 15.29 0.35 1.25
CA GLY A 91 15.75 1.27 2.27
C GLY A 91 15.33 0.84 3.67
N ARG A 92 14.11 0.38 3.83
CA ARG A 92 13.62 -0.11 5.12
C ARG A 92 14.33 -1.39 5.54
N LEU A 93 14.60 -2.27 4.59
CA LEU A 93 15.32 -3.51 4.89
C LEU A 93 16.78 -3.20 5.32
N ILE A 94 17.47 -2.32 4.58
CA ILE A 94 18.86 -1.97 4.85
C ILE A 94 19.00 -1.17 6.15
N SER A 95 18.00 -0.36 6.51
CA SER A 95 18.06 0.49 7.71
C SER A 95 18.13 -0.29 9.02
N GLY A 96 17.79 -1.58 9.01
CA GLY A 96 17.88 -2.44 10.19
C GLY A 96 16.80 -2.23 11.24
N VAL A 97 15.78 -1.41 10.95
CA VAL A 97 14.68 -1.17 11.90
C VAL A 97 13.56 -2.20 11.79
N HIS A 98 13.60 -3.04 10.77
CA HIS A 98 12.63 -4.10 10.55
C HIS A 98 13.29 -5.41 10.20
N TRP A 99 12.65 -6.50 10.60
CA TRP A 99 13.04 -7.84 10.17
C TRP A 99 12.60 -8.08 8.74
N LEU A 100 13.27 -9.02 8.06
CA LEU A 100 12.86 -9.43 6.71
C LEU A 100 11.41 -9.93 6.72
N THR A 101 11.00 -10.65 7.76
CA THR A 101 9.64 -11.14 7.90
C THR A 101 8.62 -10.02 7.97
N ASP A 102 8.97 -8.87 8.57
CA ASP A 102 8.08 -7.71 8.61
C ASP A 102 7.80 -7.18 7.20
N ILE A 103 8.83 -7.14 6.37
CA ILE A 103 8.71 -6.65 5.00
C ILE A 103 7.94 -7.65 4.14
N VAL A 104 8.26 -8.94 4.27
CA VAL A 104 7.53 -10.00 3.55
C VAL A 104 6.05 -9.98 3.94
N GLY A 105 5.75 -9.87 5.24
CA GLY A 105 4.38 -9.76 5.73
C GLY A 105 3.64 -8.55 5.16
N SER A 106 4.34 -7.40 5.08
CA SER A 106 3.77 -6.19 4.48
C SER A 106 3.45 -6.38 3.00
N ILE A 107 4.35 -7.05 2.26
CA ILE A 107 4.14 -7.35 0.85
C ILE A 107 2.89 -8.24 0.68
N MET A 108 2.79 -9.31 1.45
CA MET A 108 1.64 -10.22 1.37
C MET A 108 0.34 -9.52 1.75
N LEU A 109 0.36 -8.73 2.81
CA LEU A 109 -0.82 -8.00 3.27
C LEU A 109 -1.26 -6.97 2.23
N SER A 110 -0.31 -6.25 1.63
CA SER A 110 -0.62 -5.26 0.60
C SER A 110 -1.22 -5.90 -0.64
N ILE A 111 -0.71 -7.06 -1.05
CA ILE A 111 -1.26 -7.79 -2.19
C ILE A 111 -2.72 -8.18 -1.90
N GLY A 112 -2.99 -8.72 -0.71
CA GLY A 112 -4.34 -9.10 -0.33
C GLY A 112 -5.30 -7.92 -0.29
N LEU A 113 -4.89 -6.83 0.33
CA LEU A 113 -5.72 -5.63 0.41
C LEU A 113 -5.97 -5.01 -0.96
N PHE A 114 -4.94 -4.96 -1.80
CA PHE A 114 -5.08 -4.41 -3.15
C PHE A 114 -6.00 -5.28 -4.01
N CYS A 115 -5.93 -6.60 -3.86
CA CYS A 115 -6.85 -7.52 -4.55
C CYS A 115 -8.29 -7.28 -4.13
N ILE A 116 -8.55 -7.03 -2.85
CA ILE A 116 -9.89 -6.68 -2.36
C ILE A 116 -10.37 -5.37 -2.99
N TYR A 117 -9.51 -4.37 -3.04
CA TYR A 117 -9.82 -3.10 -3.67
C TYR A 117 -10.18 -3.27 -5.15
N LYS A 118 -9.36 -4.02 -5.89
CA LYS A 118 -9.59 -4.27 -7.31
C LYS A 118 -10.91 -5.02 -7.53
N ALA A 119 -11.19 -6.01 -6.70
CA ALA A 119 -12.44 -6.76 -6.78
C ALA A 119 -13.64 -5.84 -6.55
N ALA A 120 -13.56 -4.95 -5.55
CA ALA A 120 -14.64 -4.00 -5.26
C ALA A 120 -14.86 -3.03 -6.42
N VAL A 121 -13.79 -2.52 -7.02
CA VAL A 121 -13.88 -1.63 -8.17
C VAL A 121 -14.54 -2.33 -9.35
N LEU A 122 -14.14 -3.55 -9.64
CA LEU A 122 -14.70 -4.33 -10.76
C LEU A 122 -16.17 -4.65 -10.53
N LEU A 123 -16.57 -4.99 -9.31
CA LEU A 123 -17.97 -5.27 -8.98
C LEU A 123 -18.83 -4.02 -9.13
N CYS A 124 -18.36 -2.88 -8.65
CA CYS A 124 -19.10 -1.63 -8.79
C CYS A 124 -19.21 -1.20 -10.26
N TYR A 125 -18.13 -1.38 -11.02
CA TYR A 125 -18.12 -1.05 -12.43
C TYR A 125 -19.10 -1.93 -13.21
N LYS A 126 -19.13 -3.23 -12.90
CA LYS A 126 -20.04 -4.18 -13.53
C LYS A 126 -21.50 -3.85 -13.21
N ARG A 127 -21.77 -3.37 -12.00
CA ARG A 127 -23.13 -3.03 -11.56
C ARG A 127 -23.71 -1.85 -12.31
N GLU A 128 -22.88 -0.90 -12.71
CA GLU A 128 -23.31 0.28 -13.45
C GLU A 128 -23.55 0.00 -14.93
N ASN A 129 -22.93 -1.02 -15.46
CA ASN A 129 -23.10 -1.44 -16.83
C ASN A 129 -24.09 -2.59 -16.93
#